data_2baec8af734d882f9a3200cf262b6a14
#
_entry.id   2baec8af734d882f9a3200cf262b6a14
#
_cell.length_a   1.000
_cell.length_b   1.000
_cell.length_c   1.000
_cell.angle_alpha   90.00
_cell.angle_beta   90.00
_cell.angle_gamma   90.00
#
_symmetry.space_group_name_H-M   'P 1'
#
loop_
_entity.id
_entity.type
_entity.pdbx_description
1 polymer ?
#
loop_
_entity_poly.entity_id
_entity_poly.type
_entity_poly.pdbx_seq_one_letter_code
_entity_poly.pdbx_strand_id
1 'polypeptide(L)'
;MSKAACQSFIYGTAWKKEATTALVELAVRSGFRAVDTANQAKHYSEQLVGDALANLAACGISRDQLWLQTKFTPVDGQDHRLPYDPEADLGTQVKQSFASSLEHLRADYVDSYLLHGPYHYPALGAEDFEVWRAMEEIYKSGAAKSIGISNVNIQQMEMLVSRSAIKPMMVQNRCFANRCWDKAVRDFCRRHAIHYQGFSLLTANPQVLHHARIREIAGRCSVTPAQIIFRFAYQIGMIPLTGTTDEGHMKMDLGIFGFELSAEDMTFIENIDRS
;
A
#
# COMPACT_ATOMS: atom_id res chain seq x y z
N MET A 1 3.22 -2.93 21.00
CA MET A 1 3.59 -3.64 19.73
C MET A 1 4.68 -2.84 19.06
N SER A 2 5.70 -3.47 18.45
CA SER A 2 6.66 -2.72 17.65
C SER A 2 5.97 -2.18 16.39
N LYS A 3 6.38 -1.00 15.87
CA LYS A 3 5.82 -0.45 14.61
C LYS A 3 5.93 -1.42 13.42
N ALA A 4 6.88 -2.34 13.42
CA ALA A 4 6.99 -3.40 12.43
C ALA A 4 5.81 -4.39 12.45
N ALA A 5 5.24 -4.67 13.62
CA ALA A 5 4.03 -5.50 13.73
C ALA A 5 2.75 -4.76 13.27
N CYS A 6 2.76 -3.41 13.30
CA CYS A 6 1.62 -2.61 12.84
C CYS A 6 1.40 -2.66 11.33
N GLN A 7 2.43 -2.99 10.54
CA GLN A 7 2.37 -3.00 9.07
C GLN A 7 1.91 -4.32 8.46
N SER A 8 1.56 -5.33 9.26
CA SER A 8 1.31 -6.68 8.75
C SER A 8 0.09 -6.79 7.83
N PHE A 9 -0.83 -5.83 7.89
CA PHE A 9 -2.00 -5.72 7.04
C PHE A 9 -2.44 -4.25 6.96
N ILE A 10 -2.60 -3.70 5.77
CA ILE A 10 -2.86 -2.29 5.54
C ILE A 10 -4.32 -2.06 5.14
N TYR A 11 -4.96 -1.05 5.74
CA TYR A 11 -6.26 -0.55 5.31
C TYR A 11 -6.09 0.57 4.28
N GLY A 12 -6.57 0.33 3.06
CA GLY A 12 -6.53 1.27 1.94
C GLY A 12 -7.76 2.15 1.85
N THR A 13 -7.57 3.45 1.65
CA THR A 13 -8.64 4.47 1.66
C THR A 13 -9.14 4.89 0.28
N ALA A 14 -8.64 4.26 -0.81
CA ALA A 14 -9.10 4.57 -2.17
C ALA A 14 -10.62 4.37 -2.34
N TRP A 15 -11.27 5.29 -3.07
CA TRP A 15 -12.69 5.22 -3.47
C TRP A 15 -13.71 5.25 -2.32
N LYS A 16 -13.31 5.72 -1.12
CA LYS A 16 -14.20 5.82 0.05
C LYS A 16 -15.03 7.11 0.07
N LYS A 17 -14.62 8.12 -0.70
CA LYS A 17 -15.31 9.41 -0.81
C LYS A 17 -15.63 9.99 0.59
N GLU A 18 -16.86 10.43 0.79
CA GLU A 18 -17.34 11.03 2.04
C GLU A 18 -17.36 10.05 3.24
N ALA A 19 -17.36 8.75 2.97
CA ALA A 19 -17.31 7.73 4.02
C ALA A 19 -15.89 7.50 4.59
N THR A 20 -14.87 8.17 4.06
CA THR A 20 -13.46 7.91 4.41
C THR A 20 -13.23 8.01 5.92
N THR A 21 -13.68 9.09 6.58
CA THR A 21 -13.51 9.29 8.03
C THR A 21 -14.07 8.12 8.83
N ALA A 22 -15.36 7.82 8.64
CA ALA A 22 -16.04 6.75 9.36
C ALA A 22 -15.40 5.36 9.12
N LEU A 23 -14.97 5.10 7.87
CA LEU A 23 -14.37 3.82 7.51
C LEU A 23 -12.94 3.66 8.06
N VAL A 24 -12.14 4.71 8.12
CA VAL A 24 -10.81 4.68 8.76
C VAL A 24 -10.96 4.45 10.27
N GLU A 25 -11.88 5.16 10.93
CA GLU A 25 -12.16 4.94 12.34
C GLU A 25 -12.61 3.49 12.60
N LEU A 26 -13.54 2.98 11.78
CA LEU A 26 -14.04 1.61 11.89
C LEU A 26 -12.92 0.59 11.72
N ALA A 27 -12.06 0.77 10.70
CA ALA A 27 -10.93 -0.12 10.46
C ALA A 27 -9.95 -0.14 11.66
N VAL A 28 -9.61 1.05 12.20
CA VAL A 28 -8.71 1.15 13.35
C VAL A 28 -9.36 0.54 14.62
N ARG A 29 -10.65 0.76 14.84
CA ARG A 29 -11.40 0.14 15.95
C ARG A 29 -11.52 -1.37 15.78
N SER A 30 -11.60 -1.87 14.55
CA SER A 30 -11.59 -3.31 14.24
C SER A 30 -10.22 -3.96 14.46
N GLY A 31 -9.12 -3.18 14.58
CA GLY A 31 -7.79 -3.70 14.89
C GLY A 31 -6.70 -3.33 13.88
N PHE A 32 -7.03 -2.74 12.73
CA PHE A 32 -5.99 -2.23 11.81
C PHE A 32 -5.14 -1.16 12.50
N ARG A 33 -3.85 -1.17 12.17
CA ARG A 33 -2.88 -0.18 12.69
C ARG A 33 -2.07 0.47 11.56
N ALA A 34 -2.34 0.10 10.31
CA ALA A 34 -1.72 0.69 9.13
C ALA A 34 -2.79 1.23 8.19
N VAL A 35 -2.62 2.47 7.75
CA VAL A 35 -3.54 3.18 6.84
C VAL A 35 -2.76 3.66 5.63
N ASP A 36 -3.27 3.36 4.43
CA ASP A 36 -2.73 3.80 3.15
C ASP A 36 -3.68 4.79 2.48
N THR A 37 -3.14 5.94 2.09
CA THR A 37 -3.83 6.98 1.32
C THR A 37 -2.94 7.54 0.22
N ALA A 38 -3.35 8.62 -0.46
CA ALA A 38 -2.54 9.35 -1.44
C ALA A 38 -3.06 10.78 -1.59
N ASN A 39 -2.17 11.71 -1.91
CA ASN A 39 -2.54 13.07 -2.31
C ASN A 39 -2.99 13.08 -3.78
N GLN A 40 -4.14 12.47 -4.00
CA GLN A 40 -4.79 12.31 -5.28
C GLN A 40 -6.31 12.44 -5.11
N ALA A 41 -6.82 13.65 -5.19
CA ALA A 41 -8.22 13.96 -4.91
C ALA A 41 -9.22 13.22 -5.82
N LYS A 42 -8.76 12.69 -6.95
CA LYS A 42 -9.56 11.86 -7.87
C LYS A 42 -10.08 10.58 -7.22
N HIS A 43 -9.27 9.94 -6.36
CA HIS A 43 -9.58 8.63 -5.79
C HIS A 43 -9.50 8.57 -4.26
N TYR A 44 -8.89 9.56 -3.61
CA TYR A 44 -8.61 9.60 -2.18
C TYR A 44 -9.09 10.91 -1.55
N SER A 45 -9.21 10.93 -0.24
CA SER A 45 -9.49 12.13 0.53
C SER A 45 -8.61 12.15 1.79
N GLU A 46 -7.38 12.71 1.67
CA GLU A 46 -6.45 12.81 2.79
C GLU A 46 -7.03 13.64 3.95
N GLN A 47 -7.77 14.71 3.64
CA GLN A 47 -8.41 15.55 4.66
C GLN A 47 -9.32 14.72 5.57
N LEU A 48 -10.14 13.84 4.97
CA LEU A 48 -11.03 12.97 5.73
C LEU A 48 -10.29 11.85 6.49
N VAL A 49 -9.10 11.45 6.03
CA VAL A 49 -8.20 10.59 6.81
C VAL A 49 -7.68 11.36 8.02
N GLY A 50 -7.23 12.61 7.86
CA GLY A 50 -6.80 13.49 8.95
C GLY A 50 -7.89 13.72 10.01
N ASP A 51 -9.14 13.91 9.57
CA ASP A 51 -10.29 14.00 10.48
C ASP A 51 -10.45 12.71 11.30
N ALA A 52 -10.34 11.53 10.67
CA ALA A 52 -10.37 10.26 11.38
C ALA A 52 -9.23 10.11 12.39
N LEU A 53 -8.00 10.52 12.02
CA LEU A 53 -6.85 10.48 12.93
C LEU A 53 -7.07 11.38 14.16
N ALA A 54 -7.64 12.57 13.98
CA ALA A 54 -7.97 13.49 15.07
C ALA A 54 -9.04 12.89 16.00
N ASN A 55 -10.11 12.30 15.44
CA ASN A 55 -11.17 11.64 16.21
C ASN A 55 -10.63 10.43 17.00
N LEU A 56 -9.75 9.63 16.39
CA LEU A 56 -9.12 8.49 17.04
C LEU A 56 -8.20 8.94 18.19
N ALA A 57 -7.44 10.04 18.00
CA ALA A 57 -6.61 10.62 19.06
C ALA A 57 -7.45 11.06 20.25
N ALA A 58 -8.60 11.72 20.03
CA ALA A 58 -9.54 12.09 21.07
C ALA A 58 -10.12 10.87 21.82
N CYS A 59 -10.09 9.68 21.20
CA CYS A 59 -10.50 8.40 21.81
C CYS A 59 -9.32 7.59 22.38
N GLY A 60 -8.12 8.17 22.47
CA GLY A 60 -6.95 7.53 23.09
C GLY A 60 -6.10 6.67 22.15
N ILE A 61 -6.32 6.74 20.83
CA ILE A 61 -5.48 6.08 19.84
C ILE A 61 -4.61 7.15 19.18
N SER A 62 -3.40 7.35 19.69
CA SER A 62 -2.47 8.40 19.23
C SER A 62 -1.80 8.07 17.88
N ARG A 63 -1.26 9.11 17.22
CA ARG A 63 -0.59 9.02 15.90
C ARG A 63 0.58 8.01 15.88
N ASP A 64 1.32 7.91 16.96
CA ASP A 64 2.46 6.99 17.09
C ASP A 64 2.07 5.51 17.20
N GLN A 65 0.82 5.21 17.51
CA GLN A 65 0.26 3.85 17.50
C GLN A 65 -0.17 3.40 16.09
N LEU A 66 -0.16 4.32 15.11
CA LEU A 66 -0.59 4.05 13.74
C LEU A 66 0.60 4.19 12.78
N TRP A 67 0.63 3.33 11.78
CA TRP A 67 1.50 3.47 10.63
C TRP A 67 0.72 4.12 9.49
N LEU A 68 1.21 5.22 8.96
CA LEU A 68 0.53 6.05 7.97
C LEU A 68 1.37 6.17 6.71
N GLN A 69 0.80 5.82 5.57
CA GLN A 69 1.39 5.93 4.24
C GLN A 69 0.59 6.88 3.36
N THR A 70 1.29 7.75 2.66
CA THR A 70 0.71 8.54 1.57
C THR A 70 1.62 8.57 0.36
N LYS A 71 1.19 9.24 -0.74
CA LYS A 71 1.85 9.15 -2.03
C LYS A 71 1.89 10.51 -2.73
N PHE A 72 3.02 10.78 -3.41
CA PHE A 72 3.09 11.77 -4.48
C PHE A 72 2.50 11.17 -5.75
N THR A 73 1.56 11.86 -6.37
CA THR A 73 0.96 11.45 -7.64
C THR A 73 1.35 12.44 -8.73
N PRO A 74 2.02 12.01 -9.82
CA PRO A 74 2.28 12.83 -10.98
C PRO A 74 1.02 13.45 -11.59
N VAL A 75 1.17 14.55 -12.33
CA VAL A 75 0.05 15.34 -12.89
C VAL A 75 -0.90 14.48 -13.73
N ASP A 76 -0.39 13.54 -14.51
CA ASP A 76 -1.21 12.64 -15.34
C ASP A 76 -2.10 11.69 -14.53
N GLY A 77 -1.75 11.45 -13.27
CA GLY A 77 -2.55 10.68 -12.34
C GLY A 77 -3.60 11.48 -11.57
N GLN A 78 -3.56 12.81 -11.66
CA GLN A 78 -4.45 13.73 -10.94
C GLN A 78 -5.73 14.06 -11.75
N ASP A 79 -6.60 14.84 -11.16
CA ASP A 79 -7.63 15.62 -11.86
C ASP A 79 -7.32 17.12 -11.74
N HIS A 80 -8.29 18.00 -11.95
CA HIS A 80 -8.09 19.45 -11.85
C HIS A 80 -7.73 19.97 -10.46
N ARG A 81 -7.82 19.15 -9.42
CA ARG A 81 -7.48 19.48 -8.01
C ARG A 81 -6.04 19.06 -7.71
N LEU A 82 -5.11 19.91 -8.10
CA LEU A 82 -3.69 19.64 -7.90
C LEU A 82 -3.23 20.12 -6.51
N PRO A 83 -2.48 19.29 -5.77
CA PRO A 83 -1.91 19.68 -4.47
C PRO A 83 -0.56 20.42 -4.59
N TYR A 84 -0.19 20.84 -5.79
CA TYR A 84 1.05 21.52 -6.13
C TYR A 84 0.86 22.39 -7.38
N ASP A 85 1.77 23.33 -7.61
CA ASP A 85 1.85 24.12 -8.83
C ASP A 85 2.39 23.26 -9.99
N PRO A 86 1.62 22.98 -11.03
CA PRO A 86 2.05 22.16 -12.17
C PRO A 86 3.15 22.80 -13.02
N GLU A 87 3.36 24.12 -12.91
CA GLU A 87 4.39 24.85 -13.65
C GLU A 87 5.74 24.90 -12.89
N ALA A 88 5.76 24.47 -11.63
CA ALA A 88 6.99 24.36 -10.85
C ALA A 88 7.84 23.16 -11.30
N ASP A 89 9.15 23.17 -10.99
CA ASP A 89 10.00 22.01 -11.19
C ASP A 89 9.50 20.80 -10.36
N LEU A 90 9.82 19.58 -10.80
CA LEU A 90 9.30 18.36 -10.20
C LEU A 90 9.70 18.21 -8.72
N GLY A 91 10.91 18.66 -8.36
CA GLY A 91 11.34 18.64 -6.96
C GLY A 91 10.47 19.54 -6.09
N THR A 92 10.08 20.71 -6.59
CA THR A 92 9.16 21.65 -5.92
C THR A 92 7.76 21.05 -5.85
N GLN A 93 7.23 20.43 -6.92
CA GLN A 93 5.93 19.75 -6.91
C GLN A 93 5.86 18.67 -5.82
N VAL A 94 6.90 17.84 -5.69
CA VAL A 94 6.99 16.81 -4.64
C VAL A 94 6.92 17.42 -3.24
N LYS A 95 7.68 18.49 -3.00
CA LYS A 95 7.71 19.18 -1.69
C LYS A 95 6.37 19.84 -1.35
N GLN A 96 5.74 20.49 -2.33
CA GLN A 96 4.40 21.09 -2.17
C GLN A 96 3.34 20.03 -1.88
N SER A 97 3.32 18.94 -2.66
CA SER A 97 2.42 17.81 -2.43
C SER A 97 2.61 17.19 -1.05
N PHE A 98 3.86 17.03 -0.62
CA PHE A 98 4.15 16.46 0.71
C PHE A 98 3.71 17.39 1.85
N ALA A 99 3.95 18.70 1.74
CA ALA A 99 3.49 19.69 2.71
C ALA A 99 1.95 19.70 2.80
N SER A 100 1.27 19.69 1.65
CA SER A 100 -0.20 19.54 1.57
C SER A 100 -0.69 18.23 2.23
N SER A 101 0.02 17.10 2.02
CA SER A 101 -0.31 15.84 2.68
C SER A 101 -0.22 15.93 4.20
N LEU A 102 0.84 16.54 4.74
CA LEU A 102 0.99 16.72 6.19
C LEU A 102 -0.12 17.59 6.78
N GLU A 103 -0.51 18.67 6.09
CA GLU A 103 -1.63 19.52 6.48
C GLU A 103 -2.94 18.76 6.49
N HIS A 104 -3.28 18.07 5.39
CA HIS A 104 -4.50 17.27 5.26
C HIS A 104 -4.58 16.19 6.32
N LEU A 105 -3.48 15.48 6.58
CA LEU A 105 -3.41 14.39 7.53
C LEU A 105 -3.27 14.85 8.98
N ARG A 106 -3.09 16.17 9.22
CA ARG A 106 -2.84 16.77 10.56
C ARG A 106 -1.70 16.05 11.29
N ALA A 107 -0.60 15.83 10.58
CA ALA A 107 0.52 15.04 11.07
C ALA A 107 1.85 15.75 10.77
N ASP A 108 2.81 15.64 11.69
CA ASP A 108 4.16 16.20 11.52
C ASP A 108 5.06 15.26 10.67
N TYR A 109 4.66 14.02 10.50
CA TYR A 109 5.40 13.01 9.74
C TYR A 109 4.48 11.93 9.19
N VAL A 110 4.96 11.23 8.15
CA VAL A 110 4.38 9.96 7.70
C VAL A 110 5.38 8.82 7.90
N ASP A 111 4.88 7.60 8.09
CA ASP A 111 5.73 6.41 8.21
C ASP A 111 6.27 5.96 6.85
N SER A 112 5.52 6.22 5.77
CA SER A 112 5.94 5.92 4.40
C SER A 112 5.42 6.95 3.40
N TYR A 113 6.28 7.36 2.46
CA TYR A 113 5.93 8.22 1.34
C TYR A 113 6.31 7.55 0.02
N LEU A 114 5.34 7.33 -0.85
CA LEU A 114 5.55 6.61 -2.10
C LEU A 114 5.44 7.54 -3.32
N LEU A 115 6.25 7.30 -4.34
CA LEU A 115 5.91 7.72 -5.70
C LEU A 115 4.76 6.81 -6.18
N HIS A 116 3.61 7.38 -6.51
CA HIS A 116 2.37 6.64 -6.81
C HIS A 116 2.47 5.82 -8.10
N GLY A 117 3.30 6.25 -9.01
CA GLY A 117 3.66 5.55 -10.25
C GLY A 117 4.75 6.32 -11.00
N PRO A 118 5.59 5.63 -11.76
CA PRO A 118 6.60 6.26 -12.59
C PRO A 118 5.99 7.13 -13.70
N TYR A 119 6.76 8.13 -14.15
CA TYR A 119 6.44 8.93 -15.33
C TYR A 119 6.65 8.13 -16.62
N HIS A 120 7.58 7.17 -16.62
CA HIS A 120 8.00 6.45 -17.81
C HIS A 120 7.84 4.93 -17.68
N TYR A 121 7.55 4.29 -18.82
CA TYR A 121 7.44 2.85 -18.97
C TYR A 121 8.08 2.44 -20.32
N PRO A 122 8.82 1.33 -20.40
CA PRO A 122 9.06 0.30 -19.38
C PRO A 122 10.23 0.60 -18.42
N ALA A 123 11.00 1.65 -18.66
CA ALA A 123 12.18 2.06 -17.89
C ALA A 123 11.95 3.41 -17.21
N LEU A 124 12.71 3.74 -16.16
CA LEU A 124 12.65 5.04 -15.51
C LEU A 124 13.37 6.11 -16.37
N GLY A 125 12.80 7.32 -16.44
CA GLY A 125 13.35 8.49 -17.10
C GLY A 125 14.01 9.49 -16.14
N ALA A 126 14.42 10.63 -16.67
CA ALA A 126 15.06 11.71 -15.91
C ALA A 126 14.12 12.26 -14.83
N GLU A 127 12.85 12.43 -15.17
CA GLU A 127 11.79 12.94 -14.30
C GLU A 127 11.57 12.04 -13.08
N ASP A 128 11.60 10.73 -13.28
CA ASP A 128 11.48 9.76 -12.17
C ASP A 128 12.62 9.94 -11.15
N PHE A 129 13.84 10.15 -11.64
CA PHE A 129 15.00 10.37 -10.76
C PHE A 129 15.02 11.77 -10.13
N GLU A 130 14.45 12.77 -10.78
CA GLU A 130 14.29 14.10 -10.19
C GLU A 130 13.31 14.06 -9.01
N VAL A 131 12.14 13.45 -9.21
CA VAL A 131 11.15 13.19 -8.15
C VAL A 131 11.77 12.37 -7.02
N TRP A 132 12.49 11.29 -7.36
CA TRP A 132 13.11 10.45 -6.36
C TRP A 132 14.12 11.20 -5.47
N ARG A 133 14.95 12.08 -6.05
CA ARG A 133 15.88 12.94 -5.29
C ARG A 133 15.14 13.86 -4.30
N ALA A 134 14.01 14.44 -4.69
CA ALA A 134 13.19 15.25 -3.78
C ALA A 134 12.60 14.39 -2.64
N MET A 135 12.17 13.17 -2.92
CA MET A 135 11.73 12.24 -1.89
C MET A 135 12.87 11.82 -0.94
N GLU A 136 14.10 11.64 -1.44
CA GLU A 136 15.28 11.41 -0.61
C GLU A 136 15.57 12.57 0.35
N GLU A 137 15.35 13.83 -0.07
CA GLU A 137 15.48 15.02 0.79
C GLU A 137 14.42 15.00 1.90
N ILE A 138 13.17 14.68 1.57
CA ILE A 138 12.08 14.52 2.55
C ILE A 138 12.41 13.41 3.56
N TYR A 139 12.94 12.28 3.10
CA TYR A 139 13.39 11.22 4.00
C TYR A 139 14.53 11.69 4.92
N LYS A 140 15.54 12.39 4.38
CA LYS A 140 16.67 12.92 5.17
C LYS A 140 16.23 13.94 6.22
N SER A 141 15.17 14.71 5.96
CA SER A 141 14.59 15.62 6.97
C SER A 141 13.90 14.87 8.14
N GLY A 142 13.61 13.58 7.96
CA GLY A 142 12.90 12.77 8.94
C GLY A 142 11.38 12.94 8.92
N ALA A 143 10.83 13.75 8.01
CA ALA A 143 9.38 13.93 7.87
C ALA A 143 8.68 12.71 7.24
N ALA A 144 9.38 11.95 6.38
CA ALA A 144 9.00 10.59 5.98
C ALA A 144 9.99 9.60 6.58
N LYS A 145 9.48 8.55 7.26
CA LYS A 145 10.34 7.54 7.92
C LYS A 145 10.83 6.46 6.95
N SER A 146 10.17 6.30 5.82
CA SER A 146 10.58 5.48 4.68
C SER A 146 10.08 6.09 3.38
N ILE A 147 10.75 5.79 2.28
CA ILE A 147 10.33 6.15 0.93
C ILE A 147 10.22 4.90 0.06
N GLY A 148 9.35 4.96 -0.93
CA GLY A 148 9.09 3.83 -1.82
C GLY A 148 8.44 4.24 -3.13
N ILE A 149 8.04 3.24 -3.90
CA ILE A 149 7.45 3.45 -5.22
C ILE A 149 6.32 2.46 -5.46
N SER A 150 5.33 2.85 -6.25
CA SER A 150 4.18 2.02 -6.60
C SER A 150 4.07 1.84 -8.11
N ASN A 151 3.38 0.77 -8.54
CA ASN A 151 3.08 0.48 -9.94
C ASN A 151 4.33 0.35 -10.83
N VAL A 152 5.32 -0.41 -10.37
CA VAL A 152 6.62 -0.61 -11.03
C VAL A 152 6.81 -2.04 -11.54
N ASN A 153 7.59 -2.17 -12.59
CA ASN A 153 8.10 -3.45 -13.08
C ASN A 153 9.53 -3.72 -12.55
N ILE A 154 10.04 -4.92 -12.85
CA ILE A 154 11.38 -5.35 -12.40
C ILE A 154 12.50 -4.48 -12.95
N GLN A 155 12.44 -4.08 -14.23
CA GLN A 155 13.46 -3.23 -14.86
C GLN A 155 13.54 -1.85 -14.18
N GLN A 156 12.40 -1.26 -13.86
CA GLN A 156 12.35 0.02 -13.14
C GLN A 156 12.92 -0.11 -11.73
N MET A 157 12.65 -1.23 -11.04
CA MET A 157 13.23 -1.50 -9.72
C MET A 157 14.76 -1.66 -9.76
N GLU A 158 15.29 -2.38 -10.74
CA GLU A 158 16.73 -2.54 -10.93
C GLU A 158 17.40 -1.18 -11.19
N MET A 159 16.80 -0.35 -12.04
CA MET A 159 17.29 1.00 -12.32
C MET A 159 17.26 1.88 -11.07
N LEU A 160 16.15 1.88 -10.33
CA LEU A 160 16.01 2.70 -9.13
C LEU A 160 17.04 2.31 -8.08
N VAL A 161 17.16 1.01 -7.76
CA VAL A 161 18.12 0.52 -6.76
C VAL A 161 19.57 0.77 -7.16
N SER A 162 19.90 0.72 -8.46
CA SER A 162 21.28 0.94 -8.93
C SER A 162 21.70 2.41 -8.96
N ARG A 163 20.76 3.36 -9.11
CA ARG A 163 21.05 4.78 -9.36
C ARG A 163 20.68 5.72 -8.23
N SER A 164 19.81 5.30 -7.28
CA SER A 164 19.39 6.14 -6.17
C SER A 164 20.42 6.14 -5.04
N ALA A 165 20.61 7.29 -4.38
CA ALA A 165 21.45 7.41 -3.19
C ALA A 165 20.77 6.72 -1.98
N ILE A 166 19.46 6.87 -1.85
CA ILE A 166 18.63 6.15 -0.87
C ILE A 166 17.73 5.18 -1.63
N LYS A 167 17.93 3.91 -1.37
CA LYS A 167 17.15 2.84 -2.02
C LYS A 167 15.69 2.85 -1.54
N PRO A 168 14.73 2.44 -2.39
CA PRO A 168 13.36 2.27 -1.94
C PRO A 168 13.29 1.24 -0.80
N MET A 169 12.47 1.54 0.19
CA MET A 169 12.22 0.66 1.35
C MET A 169 10.89 -0.06 1.20
N MET A 170 9.98 0.50 0.39
CA MET A 170 8.64 -0.03 0.12
C MET A 170 8.39 -0.09 -1.39
N VAL A 171 7.70 -1.16 -1.82
CA VAL A 171 7.10 -1.26 -3.16
C VAL A 171 5.63 -1.61 -2.98
N GLN A 172 4.74 -0.93 -3.70
CA GLN A 172 3.31 -1.22 -3.66
C GLN A 172 2.77 -1.46 -5.08
N ASN A 173 2.43 -2.70 -5.41
CA ASN A 173 1.94 -3.06 -6.74
C ASN A 173 0.55 -3.70 -6.70
N ARG A 174 -0.20 -3.51 -7.80
CA ARG A 174 -1.40 -4.30 -8.08
C ARG A 174 -1.00 -5.74 -8.37
N CYS A 175 -1.61 -6.67 -7.65
CA CYS A 175 -1.18 -8.05 -7.67
C CYS A 175 -2.18 -8.94 -8.44
N PHE A 176 -1.72 -9.54 -9.54
CA PHE A 176 -2.52 -10.41 -10.41
C PHE A 176 -2.03 -11.86 -10.30
N ALA A 177 -2.95 -12.79 -10.07
CA ALA A 177 -2.66 -14.23 -10.07
C ALA A 177 -2.08 -14.69 -11.42
N ASN A 178 -2.66 -14.22 -12.53
CA ASN A 178 -2.21 -14.55 -13.89
C ASN A 178 -0.85 -13.93 -14.28
N ARG A 179 -0.23 -13.20 -13.38
CA ARG A 179 1.16 -12.72 -13.47
C ARG A 179 2.02 -13.31 -12.35
N CYS A 180 1.69 -14.51 -11.88
CA CYS A 180 2.38 -15.20 -10.78
C CYS A 180 2.47 -14.32 -9.52
N TRP A 181 1.43 -13.54 -9.22
CA TRP A 181 1.39 -12.67 -8.05
C TRP A 181 2.59 -11.71 -7.95
N ASP A 182 3.04 -11.20 -9.12
CA ASP A 182 4.19 -10.30 -9.26
C ASP A 182 5.51 -10.87 -8.70
N LYS A 183 5.72 -12.19 -8.89
CA LYS A 183 6.84 -12.94 -8.31
C LYS A 183 8.21 -12.31 -8.59
N ALA A 184 8.44 -11.81 -9.81
CA ALA A 184 9.72 -11.24 -10.20
C ALA A 184 10.09 -10.01 -9.32
N VAL A 185 9.14 -9.09 -9.11
CA VAL A 185 9.34 -7.90 -8.26
C VAL A 185 9.41 -8.29 -6.80
N ARG A 186 8.57 -9.23 -6.32
CA ARG A 186 8.62 -9.73 -4.94
C ARG A 186 9.97 -10.37 -4.60
N ASP A 187 10.49 -11.21 -5.49
CA ASP A 187 11.79 -11.87 -5.29
C ASP A 187 12.94 -10.85 -5.31
N PHE A 188 12.86 -9.83 -6.16
CA PHE A 188 13.80 -8.72 -6.15
C PHE A 188 13.74 -7.95 -4.81
N CYS A 189 12.54 -7.59 -4.37
CA CYS A 189 12.34 -6.90 -3.09
C CYS A 189 12.93 -7.69 -1.93
N ARG A 190 12.68 -9.00 -1.88
CA ARG A 190 13.23 -9.88 -0.83
C ARG A 190 14.77 -9.89 -0.82
N ARG A 191 15.42 -9.95 -2.00
CA ARG A 191 16.90 -9.92 -2.10
C ARG A 191 17.50 -8.59 -1.64
N HIS A 192 16.75 -7.50 -1.75
CA HIS A 192 17.20 -6.14 -1.41
C HIS A 192 16.66 -5.62 -0.08
N ALA A 193 16.00 -6.48 0.72
CA ALA A 193 15.36 -6.10 1.99
C ALA A 193 14.31 -4.97 1.83
N ILE A 194 13.59 -4.95 0.71
CA ILE A 194 12.51 -4.02 0.40
C ILE A 194 11.18 -4.70 0.78
N HIS A 195 10.31 -4.00 1.50
CA HIS A 195 8.98 -4.50 1.82
C HIS A 195 8.06 -4.41 0.60
N TYR A 196 7.43 -5.52 0.24
CA TYR A 196 6.48 -5.58 -0.86
C TYR A 196 5.04 -5.52 -0.33
N GLN A 197 4.25 -4.58 -0.82
CA GLN A 197 2.83 -4.40 -0.50
C GLN A 197 1.99 -4.77 -1.72
N GLY A 198 0.99 -5.63 -1.54
CA GLY A 198 0.10 -6.06 -2.61
C GLY A 198 -1.31 -5.50 -2.46
N PHE A 199 -1.80 -4.78 -3.46
CA PHE A 199 -3.17 -4.31 -3.48
C PHE A 199 -4.03 -4.98 -4.57
N SER A 200 -5.35 -4.81 -4.49
CA SER A 200 -6.34 -5.45 -5.37
C SER A 200 -6.27 -6.98 -5.38
N LEU A 201 -5.78 -7.60 -4.33
CA LEU A 201 -5.60 -9.06 -4.22
C LEU A 201 -6.88 -9.85 -4.51
N LEU A 202 -8.05 -9.31 -4.12
CA LEU A 202 -9.35 -9.92 -4.38
C LEU A 202 -9.98 -9.38 -5.67
N THR A 203 -10.04 -8.05 -5.81
CA THR A 203 -10.76 -7.39 -6.91
C THR A 203 -10.13 -7.57 -8.28
N ALA A 204 -8.81 -7.79 -8.34
CA ALA A 204 -8.12 -8.12 -9.59
C ALA A 204 -8.14 -9.64 -9.92
N ASN A 205 -8.61 -10.49 -8.99
CA ASN A 205 -8.54 -11.93 -9.08
C ASN A 205 -9.88 -12.62 -8.71
N PRO A 206 -11.04 -12.17 -9.24
CA PRO A 206 -12.33 -12.74 -8.87
C PRO A 206 -12.44 -14.22 -9.20
N GLN A 207 -11.81 -14.67 -10.30
CA GLN A 207 -11.78 -16.08 -10.70
C GLN A 207 -11.10 -16.96 -9.65
N VAL A 208 -10.08 -16.46 -8.95
CA VAL A 208 -9.38 -17.20 -7.90
C VAL A 208 -10.30 -17.47 -6.71
N LEU A 209 -11.10 -16.48 -6.31
CA LEU A 209 -12.05 -16.63 -5.20
C LEU A 209 -13.12 -17.70 -5.48
N HIS A 210 -13.44 -17.92 -6.77
CA HIS A 210 -14.43 -18.89 -7.20
C HIS A 210 -13.82 -20.25 -7.58
N HIS A 211 -12.50 -20.41 -7.51
CA HIS A 211 -11.83 -21.66 -7.84
C HIS A 211 -12.20 -22.77 -6.84
N ALA A 212 -12.55 -23.97 -7.35
CA ALA A 212 -13.04 -25.07 -6.52
C ALA A 212 -12.06 -25.45 -5.40
N ARG A 213 -10.75 -25.56 -5.72
CA ARG A 213 -9.73 -25.90 -4.74
C ARG A 213 -9.50 -24.80 -3.70
N ILE A 214 -9.69 -23.52 -4.04
CA ILE A 214 -9.64 -22.43 -3.03
C ILE A 214 -10.77 -22.58 -2.03
N ARG A 215 -11.99 -22.93 -2.47
CA ARG A 215 -13.13 -23.20 -1.59
C ARG A 215 -12.91 -24.45 -0.73
N GLU A 216 -12.29 -25.47 -1.27
CA GLU A 216 -11.91 -26.68 -0.52
C GLU A 216 -10.92 -26.33 0.61
N ILE A 217 -9.85 -25.60 0.28
CA ILE A 217 -8.85 -25.13 1.27
C ILE A 217 -9.54 -24.28 2.33
N ALA A 218 -10.41 -23.35 1.94
CA ALA A 218 -11.15 -22.50 2.84
C ALA A 218 -12.05 -23.31 3.80
N GLY A 219 -12.75 -24.32 3.28
CA GLY A 219 -13.57 -25.25 4.09
C GLY A 219 -12.72 -26.04 5.08
N ARG A 220 -11.57 -26.56 4.66
CA ARG A 220 -10.63 -27.30 5.52
C ARG A 220 -10.06 -26.44 6.64
N CYS A 221 -9.78 -25.17 6.37
CA CYS A 221 -9.29 -24.19 7.36
C CYS A 221 -10.41 -23.53 8.16
N SER A 222 -11.68 -23.76 7.85
CA SER A 222 -12.85 -23.10 8.44
C SER A 222 -12.81 -21.56 8.32
N VAL A 223 -12.36 -21.06 7.14
CA VAL A 223 -12.24 -19.63 6.82
C VAL A 223 -12.87 -19.33 5.44
N THR A 224 -12.90 -18.06 5.06
CA THR A 224 -13.39 -17.62 3.75
C THR A 224 -12.32 -17.74 2.65
N PRO A 225 -12.70 -17.87 1.36
CA PRO A 225 -11.76 -17.78 0.24
C PRO A 225 -10.92 -16.49 0.24
N ALA A 226 -11.49 -15.36 0.66
CA ALA A 226 -10.76 -14.09 0.79
C ALA A 226 -9.62 -14.20 1.82
N GLN A 227 -9.88 -14.79 2.97
CA GLN A 227 -8.86 -15.03 3.99
C GLN A 227 -7.74 -15.97 3.49
N ILE A 228 -8.06 -16.96 2.66
CA ILE A 228 -7.04 -17.82 2.02
C ILE A 228 -6.07 -16.97 1.17
N ILE A 229 -6.59 -16.07 0.35
CA ILE A 229 -5.75 -15.22 -0.52
C ILE A 229 -4.92 -14.23 0.29
N PHE A 230 -5.49 -13.59 1.32
CA PHE A 230 -4.73 -12.70 2.19
C PHE A 230 -3.69 -13.47 3.02
N ARG A 231 -4.01 -14.67 3.50
CA ARG A 231 -3.04 -15.51 4.22
C ARG A 231 -1.90 -15.96 3.31
N PHE A 232 -2.21 -16.39 2.09
CA PHE A 232 -1.21 -16.68 1.06
C PHE A 232 -0.29 -15.49 0.84
N ALA A 233 -0.85 -14.30 0.57
CA ALA A 233 -0.07 -13.09 0.37
C ALA A 233 0.88 -12.83 1.55
N TYR A 234 0.37 -12.93 2.77
CA TYR A 234 1.18 -12.76 3.99
C TYR A 234 2.30 -13.82 4.10
N GLN A 235 2.00 -15.11 3.85
CA GLN A 235 2.99 -16.19 3.96
C GLN A 235 4.10 -16.14 2.89
N ILE A 236 3.85 -15.55 1.71
CA ILE A 236 4.91 -15.30 0.73
C ILE A 236 5.74 -14.03 1.02
N GLY A 237 5.52 -13.39 2.18
CA GLY A 237 6.25 -12.19 2.61
C GLY A 237 5.72 -10.89 2.04
N MET A 238 4.49 -10.88 1.50
CA MET A 238 3.80 -9.69 1.05
C MET A 238 3.02 -9.06 2.22
N ILE A 239 2.96 -7.73 2.27
CA ILE A 239 2.06 -7.00 3.15
C ILE A 239 0.75 -6.79 2.36
N PRO A 240 -0.35 -7.47 2.69
CA PRO A 240 -1.60 -7.32 1.97
C PRO A 240 -2.27 -5.99 2.27
N LEU A 241 -2.96 -5.43 1.26
CA LEU A 241 -3.88 -4.30 1.38
C LEU A 241 -5.32 -4.76 1.19
N THR A 242 -6.21 -4.34 2.09
CA THR A 242 -7.66 -4.43 1.92
C THR A 242 -8.30 -3.04 1.87
N GLY A 243 -9.43 -2.92 1.23
CA GLY A 243 -10.23 -1.69 1.19
C GLY A 243 -11.71 -1.98 1.42
N THR A 244 -12.03 -3.01 2.19
CA THR A 244 -13.43 -3.34 2.53
C THR A 244 -14.13 -2.21 3.28
N THR A 245 -15.43 -2.10 3.10
CA THR A 245 -16.31 -1.16 3.83
C THR A 245 -17.17 -1.86 4.88
N ASP A 246 -17.06 -3.17 4.99
CA ASP A 246 -17.84 -4.01 5.90
C ASP A 246 -17.02 -4.37 7.13
N GLU A 247 -17.57 -4.13 8.33
CA GLU A 247 -16.91 -4.39 9.60
C GLU A 247 -16.63 -5.88 9.82
N GLY A 248 -17.56 -6.75 9.41
CA GLY A 248 -17.38 -8.19 9.48
C GLY A 248 -16.22 -8.66 8.63
N HIS A 249 -16.10 -8.13 7.40
CA HIS A 249 -14.95 -8.39 6.53
C HIS A 249 -13.65 -7.84 7.13
N MET A 250 -13.63 -6.65 7.75
CA MET A 250 -12.45 -6.13 8.43
C MET A 250 -11.94 -7.08 9.52
N LYS A 251 -12.84 -7.62 10.33
CA LYS A 251 -12.50 -8.58 11.38
C LYS A 251 -12.02 -9.92 10.81
N MET A 252 -12.69 -10.41 9.76
CA MET A 252 -12.27 -11.63 9.06
C MET A 252 -10.89 -11.47 8.40
N ASP A 253 -10.63 -10.34 7.75
CA ASP A 253 -9.34 -10.04 7.13
C ASP A 253 -8.20 -10.08 8.17
N LEU A 254 -8.41 -9.48 9.34
CA LEU A 254 -7.44 -9.55 10.45
C LEU A 254 -7.30 -10.97 11.05
N GLY A 255 -8.27 -11.83 10.85
CA GLY A 255 -8.23 -13.23 11.28
C GLY A 255 -7.20 -14.12 10.54
N ILE A 256 -6.57 -13.62 9.48
CA ILE A 256 -5.58 -14.38 8.69
C ILE A 256 -4.34 -14.80 9.49
N PHE A 257 -4.08 -14.18 10.62
CA PHE A 257 -2.95 -14.53 11.49
C PHE A 257 -3.21 -15.77 12.36
N GLY A 258 -4.45 -16.26 12.40
CA GLY A 258 -4.88 -17.38 13.25
C GLY A 258 -4.70 -18.78 12.62
N PHE A 259 -4.28 -18.90 11.37
CA PHE A 259 -4.07 -20.18 10.70
C PHE A 259 -2.90 -20.12 9.71
N GLU A 260 -2.49 -21.28 9.22
CA GLU A 260 -1.41 -21.41 8.22
C GLU A 260 -1.85 -22.26 7.05
N LEU A 261 -1.39 -21.89 5.85
CA LEU A 261 -1.52 -22.70 4.64
C LEU A 261 -0.36 -23.70 4.56
N SER A 262 -0.66 -24.92 4.13
CA SER A 262 0.37 -25.92 3.88
C SER A 262 1.28 -25.54 2.70
N ALA A 263 2.47 -26.12 2.63
CA ALA A 263 3.39 -25.90 1.51
C ALA A 263 2.77 -26.29 0.16
N GLU A 264 1.90 -27.32 0.14
CA GLU A 264 1.16 -27.75 -1.05
C GLU A 264 0.15 -26.66 -1.47
N ASP A 265 -0.65 -26.14 -0.53
CA ASP A 265 -1.61 -25.08 -0.80
C ASP A 265 -0.91 -23.81 -1.29
N MET A 266 0.20 -23.43 -0.66
CA MET A 266 1.02 -22.28 -1.07
C MET A 266 1.52 -22.42 -2.51
N THR A 267 2.04 -23.60 -2.86
CA THR A 267 2.52 -23.92 -4.22
C THR A 267 1.37 -23.89 -5.23
N PHE A 268 0.22 -24.45 -4.87
CA PHE A 268 -0.97 -24.40 -5.72
C PHE A 268 -1.42 -22.97 -5.98
N ILE A 269 -1.58 -22.14 -4.93
CA ILE A 269 -2.06 -20.76 -5.08
C ILE A 269 -1.06 -19.92 -5.88
N GLU A 270 0.24 -20.09 -5.67
CA GLU A 270 1.25 -19.34 -6.44
C GLU A 270 1.20 -19.66 -7.94
N ASN A 271 0.78 -20.86 -8.33
CA ASN A 271 0.69 -21.32 -9.72
C ASN A 271 -0.75 -21.45 -10.25
N ILE A 272 -1.74 -20.89 -9.59
CA ILE A 272 -3.16 -21.12 -9.86
C ILE A 272 -3.60 -20.80 -11.31
N ASP A 273 -2.90 -19.89 -11.97
CA ASP A 273 -3.17 -19.52 -13.37
C ASP A 273 -2.55 -20.51 -14.40
N ARG A 274 -1.76 -21.46 -13.93
CA ARG A 274 -1.11 -22.50 -14.74
C ARG A 274 -1.77 -23.87 -14.61
N SER A 275 -2.82 -23.95 -13.80
CA SER A 275 -3.53 -25.20 -13.46
C SER A 275 -4.86 -25.37 -14.21
#